data_09a99833cb67d8c3e532918aa4686ac0
#
_entry.id   09a99833cb67d8c3e532918aa4686ac0
#
_cell.length_a   1.000
_cell.length_b   1.000
_cell.length_c   1.000
_cell.angle_alpha   90.00
_cell.angle_beta   90.00
_cell.angle_gamma   90.00
#
_symmetry.space_group_name_H-M   'P 1'
#
loop_
_entity.id
_entity.type
_entity.pdbx_description
1 polymer ?
#
loop_
_entity_poly.entity_id
_entity_poly.type
_entity_poly.pdbx_seq_one_letter_code
_entity_poly.pdbx_strand_id
1 'polypeptide(L)' 'MVESLAREMSPFGGRANAVLPGTMDTPANRAAMPDTDPSQWAKTEDVAAVIHFLAGPGAVAVNGAAVRVPGPSL' A
#
# COMPACT_ATOMS: atom_id res chain seq x y z
N MET A 1 3.93 14.20 3.13
CA MET A 1 2.90 14.17 4.18
C MET A 1 3.09 13.02 5.17
N VAL A 2 3.27 11.80 4.71
CA VAL A 2 3.51 10.66 5.62
C VAL A 2 4.78 10.85 6.45
N GLU A 3 5.80 11.47 5.90
CA GLU A 3 7.05 11.75 6.61
C GLU A 3 6.83 12.72 7.77
N SER A 4 5.99 13.73 7.60
CA SER A 4 5.66 14.66 8.67
C SER A 4 4.93 13.97 9.80
N LEU A 5 3.97 13.09 9.49
CA LEU A 5 3.25 12.32 10.48
C LEU A 5 4.19 11.35 11.21
N ALA A 6 5.11 10.72 10.48
CA ALA A 6 6.10 9.83 11.08
C ALA A 6 6.98 10.56 12.09
N ARG A 7 7.40 11.79 11.77
CA ARG A 7 8.20 12.61 12.68
C ARG A 7 7.43 12.99 13.94
N GLU A 8 6.14 13.32 13.80
CA GLU A 8 5.29 13.65 14.95
C GLU A 8 5.10 12.47 15.89
N MET A 9 4.97 11.27 15.33
CA MET A 9 4.74 10.04 16.09
C MET A 9 6.00 9.43 16.68
N SER A 10 7.16 9.73 16.11
CA SER A 10 8.43 9.10 16.50
C SER A 10 8.77 9.24 17.99
N PRO A 11 8.57 10.43 18.63
CA PRO A 11 8.85 10.56 20.06
C PRO A 11 8.00 9.66 20.96
N PHE A 12 6.89 9.16 20.44
CA PHE A 12 5.97 8.28 21.17
C PHE A 12 6.15 6.81 20.78
N GLY A 13 7.19 6.49 20.01
CA GLY A 13 7.41 5.14 19.51
C GLY A 13 6.49 4.74 18.38
N GLY A 14 5.74 5.70 17.80
CA GLY A 14 4.85 5.44 16.70
C GLY A 14 5.56 5.44 15.35
N ARG A 15 4.93 4.79 14.37
CA ARG A 15 5.39 4.77 12.98
C ARG A 15 4.23 5.13 12.06
N ALA A 16 4.54 5.77 10.94
CA ALA A 16 3.57 6.09 9.91
C ALA A 16 4.16 5.80 8.54
N ASN A 17 3.50 4.96 7.78
CA ASN A 17 3.87 4.63 6.41
C ASN A 17 2.63 4.71 5.53
N ALA A 18 2.84 4.93 4.25
CA ALA A 18 1.76 4.96 3.26
C ALA A 18 1.96 3.84 2.25
N VAL A 19 0.85 3.27 1.79
CA VAL A 19 0.84 2.31 0.69
C VAL A 19 0.13 2.97 -0.48
N LEU A 20 0.75 2.93 -1.66
CA LEU A 20 0.26 3.55 -2.87
C LEU A 20 -0.07 2.46 -3.89
N PRO A 21 -1.24 1.84 -3.81
CA PRO A 21 -1.63 0.82 -4.78
C PRO A 21 -1.93 1.45 -6.15
N GLY A 22 -1.70 0.69 -7.21
CA GLY A 22 -2.22 1.02 -8.52
C GLY A 22 -3.71 0.69 -8.60
N THR A 23 -4.22 0.48 -9.81
CA THR A 23 -5.60 0.02 -9.95
C THR A 23 -5.73 -1.36 -9.31
N MET A 24 -6.62 -1.48 -8.35
CA MET A 24 -6.82 -2.74 -7.64
C MET A 24 -7.89 -3.57 -8.33
N ASP A 25 -7.68 -4.88 -8.36
CA ASP A 25 -8.64 -5.82 -8.94
C ASP A 25 -9.80 -6.04 -7.98
N THR A 26 -10.83 -5.24 -8.16
CA THR A 26 -12.06 -5.29 -7.36
C THR A 26 -13.27 -5.37 -8.29
N PRO A 27 -14.40 -5.90 -7.81
CA PRO A 27 -15.63 -5.91 -8.60
C PRO A 27 -16.05 -4.51 -9.08
N ALA A 28 -15.87 -3.49 -8.22
CA ALA A 28 -16.20 -2.12 -8.57
C ALA A 28 -15.35 -1.60 -9.72
N ASN A 29 -14.04 -1.86 -9.69
CA ASN A 29 -13.14 -1.42 -10.75
C ASN A 29 -13.38 -2.20 -12.05
N ARG A 30 -13.68 -3.49 -11.96
CA ARG A 30 -14.05 -4.28 -13.14
C ARG A 30 -15.32 -3.76 -13.80
N ALA A 31 -16.30 -3.37 -13.00
CA ALA A 31 -17.55 -2.81 -13.51
C ALA A 31 -17.35 -1.42 -14.14
N ALA A 32 -16.48 -0.61 -13.54
CA ALA A 32 -16.19 0.74 -14.05
C ALA A 32 -15.34 0.72 -15.33
N MET A 33 -14.52 -0.31 -15.51
CA MET A 33 -13.58 -0.43 -16.64
C MET A 33 -13.72 -1.79 -17.33
N PRO A 34 -14.90 -2.09 -17.93
CA PRO A 34 -15.17 -3.43 -18.45
C PRO A 34 -14.29 -3.83 -19.64
N ASP A 35 -13.75 -2.85 -20.35
CA ASP A 35 -12.91 -3.10 -21.52
C ASP A 35 -11.42 -3.17 -21.20
N THR A 36 -11.05 -3.03 -19.94
CA THR A 36 -9.66 -3.08 -19.49
C THR A 36 -9.34 -4.47 -18.95
N ASP A 37 -8.20 -5.03 -19.38
CA ASP A 37 -7.74 -6.33 -18.88
C ASP A 37 -7.21 -6.17 -17.44
N PRO A 38 -7.84 -6.83 -16.46
CA PRO A 38 -7.41 -6.69 -15.07
C PRO A 38 -6.20 -7.53 -14.69
N SER A 39 -5.61 -8.28 -15.62
CA SER A 39 -4.50 -9.19 -15.28
C SER A 39 -3.27 -8.48 -14.74
N GLN A 40 -3.11 -7.18 -15.04
CA GLN A 40 -1.98 -6.38 -14.57
C GLN A 40 -2.33 -5.47 -13.39
N TRP A 41 -3.55 -5.57 -12.89
CA TRP A 41 -3.96 -4.80 -11.72
C TRP A 41 -3.40 -5.41 -10.43
N ALA A 42 -3.26 -4.58 -9.40
CA ALA A 42 -2.85 -5.04 -8.09
C ALA A 42 -3.95 -5.89 -7.46
N LYS A 43 -3.60 -7.07 -7.00
CA LYS A 43 -4.55 -7.92 -6.28
C LYS A 43 -4.73 -7.40 -4.86
N THR A 44 -5.97 -7.45 -4.36
CA THR A 44 -6.28 -6.96 -3.03
C THR A 44 -5.49 -7.71 -1.96
N GLU A 45 -5.32 -9.02 -2.11
CA GLU A 45 -4.54 -9.83 -1.17
C GLU A 45 -3.06 -9.44 -1.14
N ASP A 46 -2.50 -9.01 -2.28
CA ASP A 46 -1.11 -8.58 -2.34
C ASP A 46 -0.91 -7.23 -1.64
N VAL A 47 -1.84 -6.31 -1.84
CA VAL A 47 -1.82 -5.03 -1.13
C VAL A 47 -1.97 -5.25 0.37
N ALA A 48 -2.90 -6.11 0.77
CA ALA A 48 -3.11 -6.45 2.18
C ALA A 48 -1.85 -7.07 2.80
N ALA A 49 -1.12 -7.90 2.07
CA ALA A 49 0.11 -8.51 2.56
C ALA A 49 1.19 -7.45 2.84
N VAL A 50 1.30 -6.43 1.98
CA VAL A 50 2.24 -5.31 2.20
C VAL A 50 1.85 -4.52 3.46
N ILE A 51 0.57 -4.21 3.60
CA ILE A 51 0.08 -3.48 4.78
C ILE A 51 0.36 -4.29 6.06
N HIS A 52 0.09 -5.58 6.02
CA HIS A 52 0.33 -6.47 7.15
C HIS A 52 1.81 -6.50 7.55
N PHE A 53 2.70 -6.59 6.56
CA PHE A 53 4.14 -6.53 6.81
C PHE A 53 4.55 -5.22 7.47
N LEU A 54 4.08 -4.08 6.93
CA LEU A 54 4.43 -2.77 7.44
C LEU A 54 3.93 -2.54 8.88
N ALA A 55 2.82 -3.17 9.24
CA ALA A 55 2.28 -3.08 10.61
C ALA A 55 2.96 -4.05 11.58
N GLY A 56 3.73 -5.00 11.07
CA GLY A 56 4.29 -6.08 11.88
C GLY A 56 5.70 -5.79 12.39
N PRO A 57 6.24 -6.71 13.21
CA PRO A 57 7.57 -6.53 13.82
C PRO A 57 8.71 -6.60 12.81
N GLY A 58 8.49 -7.22 11.65
CA GLY A 58 9.52 -7.29 10.61
C GLY A 58 9.83 -5.94 9.97
N ALA A 59 8.96 -4.95 10.14
CA ALA A 59 9.11 -3.62 9.56
C ALA A 59 9.40 -2.54 10.62
N VAL A 60 9.92 -2.93 11.76
CA VAL A 60 10.14 -2.00 12.88
C VAL A 60 11.03 -0.81 12.53
N ALA A 61 11.92 -0.96 11.58
CA ALA A 61 12.81 0.11 11.11
C ALA A 61 12.21 0.93 9.95
N VAL A 62 11.03 0.58 9.46
CA VAL A 62 10.38 1.28 8.34
C VAL A 62 9.46 2.37 8.91
N ASN A 63 9.79 3.62 8.61
CA ASN A 63 9.04 4.76 9.12
C ASN A 63 9.12 5.91 8.12
N GLY A 64 8.00 6.54 7.84
CA GLY A 64 7.94 7.64 6.87
C GLY A 64 8.03 7.20 5.41
N ALA A 65 7.85 5.93 5.13
CA ALA A 65 7.95 5.40 3.77
C ALA A 65 6.63 5.50 3.01
N ALA A 66 6.74 5.72 1.70
CA ALA A 66 5.64 5.60 0.76
C ALA A 66 5.96 4.42 -0.16
N VAL A 67 5.23 3.32 0.00
CA VAL A 67 5.51 2.05 -0.68
C VAL A 67 4.55 1.88 -1.85
N ARG A 68 5.10 1.80 -3.06
CA ARG A 68 4.29 1.60 -4.26
C ARG A 68 4.00 0.11 -4.44
N VAL A 69 2.74 -0.19 -4.71
CA VAL A 69 2.28 -1.56 -5.00
C VAL A 69 1.45 -1.53 -6.30
N PRO A 70 2.11 -1.36 -7.45
CA PRO A 70 1.39 -1.18 -8.71
C PRO A 70 0.78 -2.48 -9.27
N GLY A 71 1.15 -3.64 -8.74
CA GLY A 71 0.81 -4.94 -9.30
C GLY A 71 1.93 -5.47 -10.21
N PRO A 72 1.64 -6.49 -11.03
CA PRO A 72 2.65 -7.09 -11.92
C PRO A 72 3.20 -6.12 -12.96
N SER A 73 2.41 -5.13 -13.34
CA SER A 73 2.80 -4.12 -14.33
C SER A 73 3.41 -2.93 -13.61
N LEU A 74 4.56 -2.51 -14.07
CA LEU A 74 5.24 -1.39 -13.46
C LEU A 74 5.01 -0.09 -14.23
#